data_b4284fe4117667fe1684036fb6e8d4f2
#
_entry.id   b4284fe4117667fe1684036fb6e8d4f2
#
_cell.length_a   1.000
_cell.length_b   1.000
_cell.length_c   1.000
_cell.angle_alpha   90.00
_cell.angle_beta   90.00
_cell.angle_gamma   90.00
#
_symmetry.space_group_name_H-M   'P 1'
#
loop_
_entity.id
_entity.type
_entity.pdbx_description
1 polymer ?
#
loop_
_entity_poly.entity_id
_entity_poly.type
_entity_poly.pdbx_seq_one_letter_code
_entity_poly.pdbx_strand_id
1 'polypeptide(L)'
;MPKKNKSTRLSGASSGLASLAASLVCVVSGLIVGFLVLLILGGVTMSQSGEKFTFAALLKTTWEQGFKPIVQGGFYSKANMMGMAVRMEILQAAPLIMTGLSVAFAYKTGLFNIGAAGQYTVGAFMALYFAIVLKMPWWVCLIASALGGAVWGAIPGFFKAYLNVNEVITAIMFNWIGLYGVNTLIYQGGSGPMFNLKTTKTYTLSQAAPQALLPSFNVPVGGKNYFGKMFMPTIGIFIAIGFAVLMWVIINKTTFGYEMKACGYNKNAARYAGINEKRCIVLSMTIAGALAGLGAGLFFLSGSKEWEPLVSTALPATGFNGISVALLASSNPIGCIFSAAFISHITVGGGFMTAKLFPSEVSDIISGVVIYLCAFSLLFKSSILKLFRRGEKRKGANS
;
A
#
# COMPACT_ATOMS: atom_id res chain seq x y z
N MET A 1 11.62 -46.10 8.71
CA MET A 1 11.41 -44.63 8.79
C MET A 1 12.47 -43.90 7.96
N PRO A 2 12.15 -43.20 6.86
CA PRO A 2 13.18 -42.53 6.07
C PRO A 2 13.66 -41.29 6.81
N LYS A 3 14.99 -41.20 6.98
CA LYS A 3 15.67 -40.02 7.54
C LYS A 3 15.31 -38.79 6.74
N LYS A 4 14.49 -37.90 7.31
CA LYS A 4 14.15 -36.58 6.73
C LYS A 4 15.43 -35.78 6.51
N ASN A 5 15.80 -35.63 5.26
CA ASN A 5 17.04 -35.05 4.77
C ASN A 5 17.25 -33.63 5.34
N LYS A 6 18.26 -33.41 6.17
CA LYS A 6 18.67 -32.08 6.68
C LYS A 6 18.96 -31.09 5.54
N SER A 7 19.33 -31.57 4.36
CA SER A 7 19.61 -30.74 3.17
C SER A 7 18.41 -30.00 2.62
N THR A 8 17.19 -30.56 2.75
CA THR A 8 15.95 -29.90 2.27
C THR A 8 15.47 -28.76 3.17
N ARG A 9 15.74 -28.82 4.48
CA ARG A 9 15.44 -27.70 5.41
C ARG A 9 16.43 -26.55 5.26
N LEU A 10 17.72 -26.83 5.04
CA LEU A 10 18.73 -25.81 4.77
C LEU A 10 18.50 -25.09 3.44
N SER A 11 18.02 -25.79 2.40
CA SER A 11 17.69 -25.17 1.12
C SER A 11 16.49 -24.22 1.19
N GLY A 12 15.52 -24.47 2.05
CA GLY A 12 14.38 -23.59 2.29
C GLY A 12 14.75 -22.30 3.03
N ALA A 13 15.60 -22.41 4.06
CA ALA A 13 16.07 -21.26 4.83
C ALA A 13 17.02 -20.37 4.00
N SER A 14 17.92 -20.95 3.22
CA SER A 14 18.81 -20.20 2.33
C SER A 14 18.06 -19.50 1.21
N SER A 15 16.99 -20.10 0.69
CA SER A 15 16.10 -19.48 -0.30
C SER A 15 15.31 -18.30 0.27
N GLY A 16 14.86 -18.38 1.53
CA GLY A 16 14.20 -17.29 2.25
C GLY A 16 15.14 -16.11 2.50
N LEU A 17 16.34 -16.40 3.02
CA LEU A 17 17.38 -15.40 3.24
C LEU A 17 17.82 -14.72 1.93
N ALA A 18 17.98 -15.47 0.85
CA ALA A 18 18.31 -14.91 -0.45
C ALA A 18 17.20 -14.01 -1.00
N SER A 19 15.92 -14.30 -0.73
CA SER A 19 14.80 -13.43 -1.11
C SER A 19 14.83 -12.13 -0.31
N LEU A 20 15.05 -12.19 1.00
CA LEU A 20 15.19 -11.00 1.85
C LEU A 20 16.39 -10.16 1.43
N ALA A 21 17.54 -10.78 1.18
CA ALA A 21 18.73 -10.07 0.70
C ALA A 21 18.51 -9.40 -0.66
N ALA A 22 17.80 -10.07 -1.59
CA ALA A 22 17.46 -9.49 -2.89
C ALA A 22 16.55 -8.26 -2.74
N SER A 23 15.52 -8.33 -1.89
CA SER A 23 14.66 -7.18 -1.61
C SER A 23 15.44 -6.03 -0.98
N LEU A 24 16.34 -6.30 -0.03
CA LEU A 24 17.19 -5.27 0.58
C LEU A 24 18.13 -4.61 -0.44
N VAL A 25 18.74 -5.38 -1.33
CA VAL A 25 19.57 -4.84 -2.42
C VAL A 25 18.75 -3.91 -3.31
N CYS A 26 17.53 -4.30 -3.68
CA CYS A 26 16.63 -3.46 -4.48
C CYS A 26 16.30 -2.15 -3.77
N VAL A 27 15.96 -2.22 -2.47
CA VAL A 27 15.66 -1.04 -1.65
C VAL A 27 16.85 -0.09 -1.58
N VAL A 28 18.04 -0.61 -1.25
CA VAL A 28 19.27 0.20 -1.16
C VAL A 28 19.61 0.82 -2.52
N SER A 29 19.53 0.03 -3.60
CA SER A 29 19.77 0.55 -4.96
C SER A 29 18.77 1.66 -5.32
N GLY A 30 17.48 1.49 -4.96
CA GLY A 30 16.45 2.49 -5.18
C GLY A 30 16.70 3.78 -4.39
N LEU A 31 17.13 3.67 -3.14
CA LEU A 31 17.50 4.82 -2.33
C LEU A 31 18.72 5.56 -2.88
N ILE A 32 19.72 4.83 -3.41
CA ILE A 32 20.89 5.45 -4.07
C ILE A 32 20.45 6.23 -5.31
N VAL A 33 19.62 5.62 -6.17
CA VAL A 33 19.08 6.33 -7.34
C VAL A 33 18.22 7.51 -6.92
N GLY A 34 17.40 7.36 -5.87
CA GLY A 34 16.62 8.44 -5.28
C GLY A 34 17.50 9.61 -4.82
N PHE A 35 18.63 9.33 -4.16
CA PHE A 35 19.59 10.35 -3.78
C PHE A 35 20.21 11.08 -4.98
N LEU A 36 20.52 10.35 -6.05
CA LEU A 36 21.00 10.96 -7.31
C LEU A 36 19.94 11.87 -7.94
N VAL A 37 18.68 11.47 -7.93
CA VAL A 37 17.56 12.33 -8.40
C VAL A 37 17.47 13.61 -7.57
N LEU A 38 17.56 13.50 -6.25
CA LEU A 38 17.57 14.66 -5.36
C LEU A 38 18.77 15.58 -5.62
N LEU A 39 19.95 15.04 -5.92
CA LEU A 39 21.12 15.83 -6.28
C LEU A 39 20.90 16.63 -7.57
N ILE A 40 20.32 16.01 -8.59
CA ILE A 40 20.01 16.67 -9.85
C ILE A 40 18.99 17.80 -9.62
N LEU A 41 17.89 17.50 -8.93
CA LEU A 41 16.83 18.48 -8.64
C LEU A 41 17.36 19.62 -7.77
N GLY A 42 18.09 19.31 -6.71
CA GLY A 42 18.73 20.32 -5.85
C GLY A 42 19.66 21.24 -6.62
N GLY A 43 20.47 20.68 -7.53
CA GLY A 43 21.36 21.46 -8.39
C GLY A 43 20.57 22.39 -9.33
N VAL A 44 19.51 21.90 -9.95
CA VAL A 44 18.65 22.71 -10.85
C VAL A 44 17.97 23.82 -10.05
N THR A 45 17.37 23.53 -8.91
CA THR A 45 16.64 24.50 -8.10
C THR A 45 17.58 25.58 -7.54
N MET A 46 18.76 25.20 -7.04
CA MET A 46 19.76 26.14 -6.54
C MET A 46 20.33 27.00 -7.68
N SER A 47 20.53 26.47 -8.87
CA SER A 47 20.94 27.23 -10.05
C SER A 47 19.90 28.26 -10.48
N GLN A 48 18.62 27.89 -10.45
CA GLN A 48 17.50 28.79 -10.79
C GLN A 48 17.33 29.93 -9.78
N SER A 49 17.70 29.72 -8.49
CA SER A 49 17.65 30.77 -7.47
C SER A 49 18.79 31.80 -7.61
N GLY A 50 19.72 31.64 -8.56
CA GLY A 50 20.83 32.56 -8.78
C GLY A 50 21.96 32.46 -7.76
N GLU A 51 21.89 31.51 -6.83
CA GLU A 51 22.92 31.31 -5.81
C GLU A 51 24.12 30.53 -6.39
N LYS A 52 25.32 31.09 -6.29
CA LYS A 52 26.55 30.35 -6.59
C LYS A 52 26.75 29.32 -5.47
N PHE A 53 26.69 28.04 -5.81
CA PHE A 53 26.93 26.96 -4.85
C PHE A 53 28.12 26.10 -5.27
N THR A 54 28.80 25.55 -4.26
CA THR A 54 29.84 24.55 -4.46
C THR A 54 29.20 23.15 -4.47
N PHE A 55 29.83 22.17 -5.13
CA PHE A 55 29.36 20.79 -5.11
C PHE A 55 29.24 20.23 -3.67
N ALA A 56 30.13 20.62 -2.77
CA ALA A 56 30.05 20.25 -1.37
C ALA A 56 28.80 20.82 -0.67
N ALA A 57 28.43 22.09 -0.96
CA ALA A 57 27.22 22.70 -0.46
C ALA A 57 25.96 22.00 -0.98
N LEU A 58 25.95 21.65 -2.28
CA LEU A 58 24.86 20.87 -2.89
C LEU A 58 24.69 19.51 -2.20
N LEU A 59 25.77 18.75 -2.01
CA LEU A 59 25.74 17.46 -1.32
C LEU A 59 25.19 17.59 0.10
N LYS A 60 25.66 18.58 0.87
CA LYS A 60 25.22 18.83 2.25
C LYS A 60 23.72 19.18 2.29
N THR A 61 23.29 20.11 1.43
CA THR A 61 21.88 20.54 1.38
C THR A 61 20.96 19.40 0.96
N THR A 62 21.35 18.64 -0.09
CA THR A 62 20.57 17.49 -0.55
C THR A 62 20.47 16.41 0.54
N TRP A 63 21.55 16.16 1.27
CA TRP A 63 21.53 15.22 2.38
C TRP A 63 20.64 15.70 3.52
N GLU A 64 20.84 16.90 4.03
CA GLU A 64 20.16 17.39 5.23
C GLU A 64 18.67 17.71 4.99
N GLN A 65 18.34 18.29 3.83
CA GLN A 65 17.00 18.81 3.54
C GLN A 65 16.14 17.91 2.63
N GLY A 66 16.77 16.99 1.92
CA GLY A 66 16.09 16.06 1.01
C GLY A 66 16.12 14.62 1.51
N PHE A 67 17.30 14.00 1.58
CA PHE A 67 17.43 12.57 1.79
C PHE A 67 17.29 12.13 3.24
N LYS A 68 17.88 12.89 4.18
CA LYS A 68 17.80 12.59 5.61
C LYS A 68 16.37 12.50 6.13
N PRO A 69 15.43 13.39 5.77
CA PRO A 69 14.03 13.25 6.14
C PRO A 69 13.41 11.94 5.65
N ILE A 70 13.72 11.51 4.43
CA ILE A 70 13.22 10.24 3.87
C ILE A 70 13.74 9.04 4.66
N VAL A 71 15.04 9.01 4.95
CA VAL A 71 15.66 7.91 5.71
C VAL A 71 15.18 7.88 7.15
N GLN A 72 14.91 9.04 7.75
CA GLN A 72 14.40 9.13 9.10
C GLN A 72 12.89 8.82 9.18
N GLY A 73 12.12 9.11 8.12
CA GLY A 73 10.68 8.82 8.06
C GLY A 73 9.94 9.23 9.32
N GLY A 74 9.22 8.31 9.95
CA GLY A 74 8.50 8.50 11.20
C GLY A 74 9.37 8.87 12.40
N PHE A 75 10.69 8.64 12.34
CA PHE A 75 11.65 9.04 13.37
C PHE A 75 12.29 10.42 13.12
N TYR A 76 11.80 11.15 12.12
CA TYR A 76 12.29 12.49 11.83
C TYR A 76 12.04 13.45 13.00
N SER A 77 13.13 13.96 13.56
CA SER A 77 13.12 14.81 14.75
C SER A 77 13.59 16.22 14.42
N LYS A 78 12.72 17.02 13.81
CA LYS A 78 12.93 18.47 13.71
C LYS A 78 11.84 19.15 14.54
N ALA A 79 12.23 20.03 15.48
CA ALA A 79 11.29 20.83 16.27
C ALA A 79 10.17 20.03 16.96
N ASN A 80 10.48 18.89 17.58
CA ASN A 80 9.54 18.02 18.31
C ASN A 80 8.48 17.32 17.44
N MET A 81 8.69 17.17 16.15
CA MET A 81 7.73 16.53 15.22
C MET A 81 7.78 15.01 15.21
N MET A 82 8.74 14.37 15.91
CA MET A 82 8.91 12.92 15.92
C MET A 82 7.63 12.16 16.29
N GLY A 83 6.93 12.58 17.33
CA GLY A 83 5.67 11.93 17.74
C GLY A 83 4.56 12.04 16.69
N MET A 84 4.50 13.15 15.95
CA MET A 84 3.56 13.33 14.84
C MET A 84 3.95 12.44 13.67
N ALA A 85 5.22 12.39 13.32
CA ALA A 85 5.72 11.60 12.19
C ALA A 85 5.44 10.09 12.38
N VAL A 86 5.73 9.52 13.56
CA VAL A 86 5.42 8.11 13.89
C VAL A 86 3.92 7.84 13.81
N ARG A 87 3.09 8.75 14.29
CA ARG A 87 1.63 8.60 14.22
C ARG A 87 1.12 8.61 12.78
N MET A 88 1.63 9.51 11.95
CA MET A 88 1.29 9.56 10.52
C MET A 88 1.72 8.29 9.78
N GLU A 89 2.90 7.75 10.12
CA GLU A 89 3.40 6.52 9.54
C GLU A 89 2.49 5.32 9.86
N ILE A 90 2.11 5.14 11.13
CA ILE A 90 1.19 4.08 11.54
C ILE A 90 -0.18 4.25 10.87
N LEU A 91 -0.67 5.49 10.77
CA LEU A 91 -1.95 5.80 10.16
C LEU A 91 -1.98 5.47 8.67
N GLN A 92 -0.91 5.80 7.94
CA GLN A 92 -0.80 5.52 6.50
C GLN A 92 -0.47 4.05 6.21
N ALA A 93 0.22 3.34 7.11
CA ALA A 93 0.55 1.94 6.92
C ALA A 93 -0.69 1.04 6.86
N ALA A 94 -1.73 1.30 7.65
CA ALA A 94 -2.94 0.47 7.69
C ALA A 94 -3.65 0.34 6.32
N PRO A 95 -4.02 1.43 5.63
CA PRO A 95 -4.62 1.33 4.30
C PRO A 95 -3.66 0.75 3.25
N LEU A 96 -2.34 1.00 3.37
CA LEU A 96 -1.34 0.41 2.47
C LEU A 96 -1.19 -1.10 2.65
N ILE A 97 -1.28 -1.62 3.88
CA ILE A 97 -1.35 -3.06 4.13
C ILE A 97 -2.55 -3.66 3.41
N MET A 98 -3.74 -3.06 3.56
CA MET A 98 -4.98 -3.58 3.01
C MET A 98 -5.01 -3.56 1.48
N THR A 99 -4.58 -2.46 0.85
CA THR A 99 -4.46 -2.38 -0.62
C THR A 99 -3.35 -3.30 -1.14
N GLY A 100 -2.25 -3.46 -0.40
CA GLY A 100 -1.21 -4.43 -0.69
C GLY A 100 -1.70 -5.87 -0.64
N LEU A 101 -2.50 -6.22 0.38
CA LEU A 101 -3.15 -7.53 0.48
C LEU A 101 -4.13 -7.78 -0.66
N SER A 102 -4.89 -6.76 -1.07
CA SER A 102 -5.79 -6.82 -2.21
C SER A 102 -5.06 -7.27 -3.48
N VAL A 103 -3.98 -6.59 -3.82
CA VAL A 103 -3.17 -6.91 -5.01
C VAL A 103 -2.43 -8.24 -4.83
N ALA A 104 -1.84 -8.50 -3.67
CA ALA A 104 -1.11 -9.73 -3.40
C ALA A 104 -2.00 -10.97 -3.48
N PHE A 105 -3.25 -10.88 -2.99
CA PHE A 105 -4.21 -11.97 -3.08
C PHE A 105 -4.60 -12.25 -4.53
N ALA A 106 -4.98 -11.23 -5.30
CA ALA A 106 -5.30 -11.38 -6.71
C ALA A 106 -4.13 -12.00 -7.49
N TYR A 107 -2.91 -11.55 -7.23
CA TYR A 107 -1.71 -12.08 -7.89
C TYR A 107 -1.46 -13.57 -7.57
N LYS A 108 -1.67 -13.98 -6.31
CA LYS A 108 -1.56 -15.40 -5.90
C LYS A 108 -2.62 -16.30 -6.55
N THR A 109 -3.72 -15.72 -6.99
CA THR A 109 -4.83 -16.42 -7.67
C THR A 109 -4.77 -16.27 -9.20
N GLY A 110 -3.62 -15.78 -9.72
CA GLY A 110 -3.35 -15.67 -11.16
C GLY A 110 -4.05 -14.52 -11.87
N LEU A 111 -4.49 -13.50 -11.11
CA LEU A 111 -5.11 -12.28 -11.61
C LEU A 111 -4.28 -11.05 -11.18
N PHE A 112 -4.44 -9.95 -11.91
CA PHE A 112 -3.78 -8.70 -11.55
C PHE A 112 -4.80 -7.61 -11.23
N ASN A 113 -4.92 -7.25 -9.94
CA ASN A 113 -5.88 -6.24 -9.48
C ASN A 113 -5.31 -4.82 -9.60
N ILE A 114 -5.31 -4.26 -10.80
CA ILE A 114 -5.02 -2.84 -11.03
C ILE A 114 -6.22 -1.95 -10.67
N GLY A 115 -7.40 -2.56 -10.41
CA GLY A 115 -8.63 -1.87 -10.02
C GLY A 115 -8.68 -1.43 -8.55
N ALA A 116 -7.63 -1.69 -7.78
CA ALA A 116 -7.59 -1.38 -6.36
C ALA A 116 -7.89 0.11 -6.05
N ALA A 117 -7.49 1.04 -6.94
CA ALA A 117 -7.76 2.46 -6.77
C ALA A 117 -9.26 2.80 -6.86
N GLY A 118 -10.00 2.23 -7.83
CA GLY A 118 -11.45 2.42 -7.94
C GLY A 118 -12.22 1.72 -6.83
N GLN A 119 -11.79 0.51 -6.46
CA GLN A 119 -12.36 -0.25 -5.35
C GLN A 119 -12.17 0.49 -4.02
N TYR A 120 -11.01 1.10 -3.81
CA TYR A 120 -10.71 1.98 -2.69
C TYR A 120 -11.63 3.22 -2.70
N THR A 121 -11.80 3.87 -3.85
CA THR A 121 -12.66 5.05 -4.00
C THR A 121 -14.11 4.75 -3.65
N VAL A 122 -14.67 3.66 -4.19
CA VAL A 122 -16.05 3.25 -3.87
C VAL A 122 -16.18 2.82 -2.41
N GLY A 123 -15.16 2.14 -1.87
CA GLY A 123 -15.08 1.82 -0.44
C GLY A 123 -15.08 3.07 0.44
N ALA A 124 -14.33 4.11 0.07
CA ALA A 124 -14.31 5.40 0.77
C ALA A 124 -15.71 6.06 0.78
N PHE A 125 -16.37 6.07 -0.38
CA PHE A 125 -17.73 6.59 -0.51
C PHE A 125 -18.70 5.88 0.44
N MET A 126 -18.70 4.54 0.42
CA MET A 126 -19.58 3.75 1.28
C MET A 126 -19.30 3.97 2.77
N ALA A 127 -18.02 4.03 3.17
CA ALA A 127 -17.67 4.36 4.55
C ALA A 127 -18.20 5.73 4.98
N LEU A 128 -17.96 6.76 4.17
CA LEU A 128 -18.38 8.13 4.45
C LEU A 128 -19.90 8.30 4.39
N TYR A 129 -20.59 7.65 3.44
CA TYR A 129 -22.05 7.70 3.34
C TYR A 129 -22.72 7.10 4.58
N PHE A 130 -22.28 5.91 5.00
CA PHE A 130 -22.80 5.27 6.20
C PHE A 130 -22.46 6.06 7.48
N ALA A 131 -21.31 6.71 7.52
CA ALA A 131 -20.91 7.55 8.64
C ALA A 131 -21.71 8.87 8.70
N ILE A 132 -21.69 9.66 7.63
CA ILE A 132 -22.19 11.04 7.63
C ILE A 132 -23.70 11.09 7.46
N VAL A 133 -24.26 10.30 6.52
CA VAL A 133 -25.69 10.33 6.19
C VAL A 133 -26.49 9.41 7.10
N LEU A 134 -26.08 8.16 7.20
CA LEU A 134 -26.81 7.15 7.99
C LEU A 134 -26.43 7.14 9.49
N LYS A 135 -25.42 7.91 9.88
CA LYS A 135 -24.99 8.03 11.30
C LYS A 135 -24.66 6.70 11.97
N MET A 136 -24.13 5.74 11.22
CA MET A 136 -23.80 4.41 11.72
C MET A 136 -22.48 4.37 12.50
N PRO A 137 -22.31 3.40 13.40
CA PRO A 137 -21.06 3.22 14.14
C PRO A 137 -19.92 2.74 13.20
N TRP A 138 -18.68 2.99 13.61
CA TRP A 138 -17.47 2.73 12.81
C TRP A 138 -17.39 1.31 12.22
N TRP A 139 -17.80 0.28 12.96
CA TRP A 139 -17.73 -1.11 12.50
C TRP A 139 -18.73 -1.41 11.37
N VAL A 140 -19.93 -0.78 11.38
CA VAL A 140 -20.88 -0.86 10.25
C VAL A 140 -20.32 -0.15 9.04
N CYS A 141 -19.71 1.02 9.23
CA CYS A 141 -19.07 1.79 8.16
C CYS A 141 -17.91 1.00 7.50
N LEU A 142 -17.13 0.25 8.30
CA LEU A 142 -16.08 -0.62 7.78
C LEU A 142 -16.65 -1.78 6.94
N ILE A 143 -17.73 -2.42 7.42
CA ILE A 143 -18.40 -3.48 6.65
C ILE A 143 -18.96 -2.91 5.33
N ALA A 144 -19.60 -1.74 5.38
CA ALA A 144 -20.11 -1.07 4.18
C ALA A 144 -18.99 -0.73 3.18
N SER A 145 -17.84 -0.27 3.68
CA SER A 145 -16.65 0.00 2.87
C SER A 145 -16.13 -1.28 2.19
N ALA A 146 -16.05 -2.38 2.93
CA ALA A 146 -15.68 -3.68 2.39
C ALA A 146 -16.64 -4.17 1.31
N LEU A 147 -17.94 -4.06 1.56
CA LEU A 147 -18.97 -4.47 0.60
C LEU A 147 -18.96 -3.61 -0.66
N GLY A 148 -18.79 -2.29 -0.52
CA GLY A 148 -18.64 -1.38 -1.66
C GLY A 148 -17.44 -1.75 -2.54
N GLY A 149 -16.29 -1.98 -1.93
CA GLY A 149 -15.10 -2.45 -2.64
C GLY A 149 -15.28 -3.85 -3.25
N ALA A 150 -15.95 -4.77 -2.54
CA ALA A 150 -16.24 -6.12 -3.01
C ALA A 150 -17.11 -6.12 -4.27
N VAL A 151 -18.22 -5.38 -4.26
CA VAL A 151 -19.13 -5.23 -5.41
C VAL A 151 -18.38 -4.63 -6.59
N TRP A 152 -17.61 -3.55 -6.34
CA TRP A 152 -16.83 -2.91 -7.40
C TRP A 152 -15.75 -3.82 -7.98
N GLY A 153 -15.11 -4.64 -7.15
CA GLY A 153 -14.12 -5.63 -7.56
C GLY A 153 -14.75 -6.83 -8.29
N ALA A 154 -15.98 -7.21 -7.94
CA ALA A 154 -16.69 -8.31 -8.59
C ALA A 154 -16.95 -8.03 -10.09
N ILE A 155 -17.12 -6.75 -10.49
CA ILE A 155 -17.43 -6.37 -11.87
C ILE A 155 -16.32 -6.82 -12.84
N PRO A 156 -15.05 -6.40 -12.72
CA PRO A 156 -14.00 -6.88 -13.62
C PRO A 156 -13.79 -8.39 -13.52
N GLY A 157 -14.03 -8.99 -12.34
CA GLY A 157 -14.02 -10.43 -12.17
C GLY A 157 -15.08 -11.14 -12.99
N PHE A 158 -16.29 -10.61 -13.02
CA PHE A 158 -17.41 -11.11 -13.82
C PHE A 158 -17.11 -10.99 -15.33
N PHE A 159 -16.66 -9.83 -15.79
CA PHE A 159 -16.27 -9.62 -17.20
C PHE A 159 -15.20 -10.61 -17.64
N LYS A 160 -14.21 -10.88 -16.77
CA LYS A 160 -13.17 -11.86 -17.06
C LYS A 160 -13.70 -13.27 -17.11
N ALA A 161 -14.53 -13.68 -16.14
CA ALA A 161 -14.98 -15.06 -15.99
C ALA A 161 -16.01 -15.49 -17.04
N TYR A 162 -16.92 -14.59 -17.44
CA TYR A 162 -18.06 -14.91 -18.29
C TYR A 162 -17.93 -14.35 -19.70
N LEU A 163 -17.32 -13.20 -19.88
CA LEU A 163 -17.18 -12.53 -21.17
C LEU A 163 -15.76 -12.62 -21.73
N ASN A 164 -14.84 -13.23 -20.98
CA ASN A 164 -13.42 -13.37 -21.33
C ASN A 164 -12.72 -12.03 -21.68
N VAL A 165 -13.22 -10.92 -21.12
CA VAL A 165 -12.61 -9.59 -21.25
C VAL A 165 -11.37 -9.53 -20.38
N ASN A 166 -10.35 -8.79 -20.82
CA ASN A 166 -9.14 -8.59 -20.03
C ASN A 166 -9.45 -7.82 -18.74
N GLU A 167 -9.12 -8.42 -17.59
CA GLU A 167 -9.37 -7.85 -16.26
C GLU A 167 -8.65 -6.51 -16.03
N VAL A 168 -7.48 -6.32 -16.63
CA VAL A 168 -6.68 -5.08 -16.49
C VAL A 168 -7.38 -3.92 -17.16
N ILE A 169 -7.85 -4.11 -18.41
CA ILE A 169 -8.55 -3.07 -19.18
C ILE A 169 -9.85 -2.69 -18.46
N THR A 170 -10.63 -3.68 -18.07
CA THR A 170 -11.90 -3.46 -17.35
C THR A 170 -11.63 -2.72 -16.04
N ALA A 171 -10.64 -3.13 -15.27
CA ALA A 171 -10.30 -2.53 -14.00
C ALA A 171 -9.86 -1.07 -14.14
N ILE A 172 -9.05 -0.74 -15.17
CA ILE A 172 -8.63 0.64 -15.44
C ILE A 172 -9.84 1.52 -15.76
N MET A 173 -10.77 1.05 -16.59
CA MET A 173 -11.98 1.80 -16.91
C MET A 173 -12.85 2.02 -15.66
N PHE A 174 -13.04 0.97 -14.85
CA PHE A 174 -13.82 1.05 -13.62
C PHE A 174 -13.14 1.90 -12.53
N ASN A 175 -11.83 2.09 -12.56
CA ASN A 175 -11.17 3.06 -11.69
C ASN A 175 -11.69 4.50 -11.95
N TRP A 176 -11.75 4.91 -13.22
CA TRP A 176 -12.23 6.25 -13.59
C TRP A 176 -13.74 6.41 -13.41
N ILE A 177 -14.52 5.40 -13.77
CA ILE A 177 -15.98 5.40 -13.52
C ILE A 177 -16.24 5.53 -12.02
N GLY A 178 -15.49 4.80 -11.17
CA GLY A 178 -15.59 4.90 -9.73
C GLY A 178 -15.25 6.29 -9.20
N LEU A 179 -14.14 6.88 -9.67
CA LEU A 179 -13.72 8.20 -9.23
C LEU A 179 -14.74 9.27 -9.58
N TYR A 180 -15.11 9.39 -10.85
CA TYR A 180 -16.06 10.41 -11.29
C TYR A 180 -17.47 10.17 -10.75
N GLY A 181 -17.91 8.91 -10.68
CA GLY A 181 -19.19 8.55 -10.07
C GLY A 181 -19.26 8.96 -8.60
N VAL A 182 -18.25 8.65 -7.81
CA VAL A 182 -18.16 9.02 -6.39
C VAL A 182 -18.11 10.55 -6.22
N ASN A 183 -17.29 11.25 -7.02
CA ASN A 183 -17.23 12.71 -6.97
C ASN A 183 -18.58 13.34 -7.27
N THR A 184 -19.29 12.84 -8.29
CA THR A 184 -20.63 13.33 -8.65
C THR A 184 -21.64 13.06 -7.55
N LEU A 185 -21.62 11.85 -6.95
CA LEU A 185 -22.53 11.46 -5.86
C LEU A 185 -22.29 12.26 -4.57
N ILE A 186 -21.04 12.66 -4.30
CA ILE A 186 -20.72 13.50 -3.14
C ILE A 186 -21.09 14.95 -3.39
N TYR A 187 -20.74 15.49 -4.56
CA TYR A 187 -20.92 16.91 -4.88
C TYR A 187 -22.35 17.29 -5.17
N GLN A 188 -23.06 16.56 -6.02
CA GLN A 188 -24.48 16.80 -6.42
C GLN A 188 -24.80 18.29 -6.70
N GLY A 189 -23.94 18.96 -7.45
CA GLY A 189 -24.12 20.38 -7.73
C GLY A 189 -24.00 21.31 -6.50
N GLY A 190 -23.30 20.85 -5.45
CA GLY A 190 -23.14 21.59 -4.19
C GLY A 190 -24.19 21.29 -3.11
N SER A 191 -25.21 20.46 -3.44
CA SER A 191 -26.30 20.10 -2.52
C SER A 191 -26.18 18.70 -1.92
N GLY A 192 -25.07 18.00 -2.17
CA GLY A 192 -24.86 16.64 -1.68
C GLY A 192 -24.87 16.55 -0.16
N PRO A 193 -25.53 15.53 0.42
CA PRO A 193 -25.71 15.41 1.88
C PRO A 193 -24.40 15.22 2.65
N MET A 194 -23.32 14.85 1.95
CA MET A 194 -21.97 14.70 2.53
C MET A 194 -21.08 15.91 2.26
N PHE A 195 -21.48 16.81 1.38
CA PHE A 195 -20.67 17.91 0.90
C PHE A 195 -20.80 19.17 1.74
N ASN A 196 -19.68 19.75 2.15
CA ASN A 196 -19.62 21.00 2.88
C ASN A 196 -19.17 22.14 1.93
N LEU A 197 -20.10 23.02 1.57
CA LEU A 197 -19.84 24.16 0.68
C LEU A 197 -18.74 25.11 1.20
N LYS A 198 -18.61 25.26 2.52
CA LYS A 198 -17.62 26.16 3.11
C LYS A 198 -16.18 25.69 2.93
N THR A 199 -15.98 24.38 2.94
CA THR A 199 -14.64 23.76 2.84
C THR A 199 -14.40 23.09 1.50
N THR A 200 -15.42 22.98 0.63
CA THR A 200 -15.39 22.25 -0.65
C THR A 200 -14.99 20.77 -0.54
N LYS A 201 -15.21 20.19 0.63
CA LYS A 201 -14.87 18.81 1.01
C LYS A 201 -16.09 18.12 1.64
N THR A 202 -15.95 16.83 1.94
CA THR A 202 -16.92 16.16 2.81
C THR A 202 -16.88 16.75 4.23
N TYR A 203 -18.00 16.61 4.95
CA TYR A 203 -17.99 17.02 6.37
C TYR A 203 -16.94 16.26 7.17
N THR A 204 -16.26 16.95 8.08
CA THR A 204 -15.29 16.37 9.02
C THR A 204 -16.00 15.39 9.95
N LEU A 205 -15.54 14.14 10.00
CA LEU A 205 -16.17 13.09 10.81
C LEU A 205 -16.23 13.42 12.31
N SER A 206 -15.23 14.10 12.85
CA SER A 206 -15.20 14.52 14.24
C SER A 206 -16.38 15.41 14.63
N GLN A 207 -16.92 16.19 13.70
CA GLN A 207 -18.05 17.07 13.91
C GLN A 207 -19.38 16.44 13.46
N ALA A 208 -19.37 15.81 12.28
CA ALA A 208 -20.59 15.29 11.68
C ALA A 208 -21.00 13.91 12.17
N ALA A 209 -20.06 13.05 12.52
CA ALA A 209 -20.31 11.64 12.86
C ALA A 209 -19.24 11.07 13.81
N PRO A 210 -19.12 11.58 15.05
CA PRO A 210 -18.07 11.14 15.99
C PRO A 210 -18.16 9.64 16.34
N GLN A 211 -19.35 9.03 16.28
CA GLN A 211 -19.57 7.61 16.50
C GLN A 211 -18.98 6.71 15.40
N ALA A 212 -18.70 7.28 14.23
CA ALA A 212 -18.09 6.58 13.12
C ALA A 212 -16.55 6.63 13.14
N LEU A 213 -15.97 7.40 14.05
CA LEU A 213 -14.52 7.46 14.19
C LEU A 213 -13.97 6.15 14.73
N LEU A 214 -12.90 5.67 14.14
CA LEU A 214 -12.16 4.54 14.66
C LEU A 214 -11.58 4.85 16.03
N PRO A 215 -11.65 3.93 17.01
CA PRO A 215 -10.97 4.09 18.27
C PRO A 215 -9.48 4.39 18.06
N SER A 216 -8.99 5.45 18.69
CA SER A 216 -7.60 5.87 18.63
C SER A 216 -6.87 5.54 19.92
N PHE A 217 -5.56 5.30 19.83
CA PHE A 217 -4.70 5.06 20.99
C PHE A 217 -3.52 6.00 20.98
N ASN A 218 -3.01 6.30 22.18
CA ASN A 218 -1.87 7.20 22.29
C ASN A 218 -0.55 6.43 22.18
N VAL A 219 0.32 6.85 21.25
CA VAL A 219 1.70 6.36 21.19
C VAL A 219 2.57 7.39 21.89
N PRO A 220 3.10 7.10 23.09
CA PRO A 220 3.98 8.04 23.78
C PRO A 220 5.34 8.06 23.09
N VAL A 221 5.56 9.04 22.22
CA VAL A 221 6.85 9.29 21.59
C VAL A 221 7.32 10.69 21.98
N GLY A 222 8.46 10.77 22.64
CA GLY A 222 9.08 12.05 22.98
C GLY A 222 8.43 12.88 24.10
N GLY A 223 7.60 12.28 24.95
CA GLY A 223 7.17 12.85 26.23
C GLY A 223 6.24 14.07 26.21
N LYS A 224 5.82 14.59 25.05
CA LYS A 224 4.93 15.75 24.94
C LYS A 224 3.86 15.53 23.86
N ASN A 225 2.60 15.81 24.21
CA ASN A 225 1.44 15.75 23.28
C ASN A 225 1.35 17.08 22.49
N TYR A 226 2.23 17.29 21.51
CA TYR A 226 2.33 18.57 20.79
C TYR A 226 1.23 18.82 19.75
N PHE A 227 0.60 17.79 19.23
CA PHE A 227 -0.44 17.93 18.21
C PHE A 227 -1.66 17.13 18.63
N GLY A 228 -2.71 17.77 19.06
CA GLY A 228 -3.98 17.23 19.48
C GLY A 228 -4.45 15.90 18.86
N LYS A 229 -5.71 15.59 18.90
CA LYS A 229 -6.31 14.31 18.43
C LYS A 229 -6.18 14.06 16.92
N MET A 230 -5.67 15.01 16.12
CA MET A 230 -5.77 15.01 14.65
C MET A 230 -4.94 13.92 13.93
N PHE A 231 -3.86 13.44 14.52
CA PHE A 231 -3.01 12.38 13.92
C PHE A 231 -2.77 11.22 14.87
N MET A 232 -3.77 10.84 15.66
CA MET A 232 -3.62 9.69 16.53
C MET A 232 -3.73 8.38 15.72
N PRO A 233 -2.83 7.41 15.95
CA PRO A 233 -2.99 6.09 15.38
C PRO A 233 -4.28 5.46 15.86
N THR A 234 -4.94 4.78 14.97
CA THR A 234 -6.23 4.13 15.22
C THR A 234 -6.06 2.62 15.33
N ILE A 235 -7.07 1.95 15.88
CA ILE A 235 -7.15 0.49 15.91
C ILE A 235 -7.02 -0.13 14.50
N GLY A 236 -7.12 0.68 13.45
CA GLY A 236 -7.02 0.26 12.06
C GLY A 236 -5.75 -0.51 11.73
N ILE A 237 -4.61 -0.20 12.39
CA ILE A 237 -3.36 -0.92 12.15
C ILE A 237 -3.46 -2.38 12.63
N PHE A 238 -4.10 -2.63 13.78
CA PHE A 238 -4.28 -3.98 14.29
C PHE A 238 -5.28 -4.77 13.44
N ILE A 239 -6.33 -4.10 12.92
CA ILE A 239 -7.27 -4.70 11.97
C ILE A 239 -6.52 -5.10 10.69
N ALA A 240 -5.69 -4.22 10.13
CA ALA A 240 -4.92 -4.51 8.92
C ALA A 240 -3.94 -5.68 9.12
N ILE A 241 -3.23 -5.73 10.25
CA ILE A 241 -2.35 -6.84 10.61
C ILE A 241 -3.15 -8.14 10.77
N GLY A 242 -4.31 -8.07 11.44
CA GLY A 242 -5.21 -9.21 11.59
C GLY A 242 -5.67 -9.77 10.23
N PHE A 243 -6.03 -8.90 9.29
CA PHE A 243 -6.36 -9.31 7.92
C PHE A 243 -5.15 -9.89 7.16
N ALA A 244 -3.94 -9.38 7.38
CA ALA A 244 -2.74 -9.97 6.78
C ALA A 244 -2.50 -11.41 7.26
N VAL A 245 -2.66 -11.66 8.55
CA VAL A 245 -2.58 -13.02 9.12
C VAL A 245 -3.73 -13.90 8.60
N LEU A 246 -4.97 -13.38 8.58
CA LEU A 246 -6.13 -14.09 8.06
C LEU A 246 -5.92 -14.50 6.60
N MET A 247 -5.47 -13.59 5.74
CA MET A 247 -5.20 -13.87 4.34
C MET A 247 -4.06 -14.86 4.16
N TRP A 248 -3.04 -14.79 5.00
CA TRP A 248 -1.97 -15.80 5.01
C TRP A 248 -2.50 -17.20 5.35
N VAL A 249 -3.38 -17.31 6.35
CA VAL A 249 -4.05 -18.57 6.71
C VAL A 249 -4.91 -19.06 5.56
N ILE A 250 -5.78 -18.21 5.02
CA ILE A 250 -6.68 -18.57 3.90
C ILE A 250 -5.86 -19.12 2.72
N ILE A 251 -4.84 -18.39 2.27
CA ILE A 251 -4.06 -18.77 1.10
C ILE A 251 -3.25 -20.07 1.32
N ASN A 252 -2.70 -20.28 2.54
CA ASN A 252 -1.71 -21.33 2.75
C ASN A 252 -2.21 -22.55 3.53
N LYS A 253 -3.36 -22.42 4.24
CA LYS A 253 -3.83 -23.43 5.18
C LYS A 253 -5.24 -23.95 4.87
N THR A 254 -5.95 -23.38 3.86
CA THR A 254 -7.31 -23.80 3.53
C THR A 254 -7.41 -24.42 2.16
N THR A 255 -8.43 -25.29 1.96
CA THR A 255 -8.79 -25.87 0.65
C THR A 255 -9.19 -24.78 -0.34
N PHE A 256 -9.91 -23.75 0.12
CA PHE A 256 -10.28 -22.58 -0.68
C PHE A 256 -9.06 -21.87 -1.27
N GLY A 257 -8.04 -21.59 -0.45
CA GLY A 257 -6.79 -20.98 -0.92
C GLY A 257 -6.00 -21.89 -1.88
N TYR A 258 -6.09 -23.20 -1.70
CA TYR A 258 -5.52 -24.16 -2.64
C TYR A 258 -6.21 -24.11 -4.00
N GLU A 259 -7.55 -24.16 -4.05
CA GLU A 259 -8.34 -24.05 -5.28
C GLU A 259 -8.04 -22.75 -6.04
N MET A 260 -8.01 -21.63 -5.32
CA MET A 260 -7.67 -20.32 -5.89
C MET A 260 -6.29 -20.33 -6.55
N LYS A 261 -5.26 -20.85 -5.87
CA LYS A 261 -3.90 -20.96 -6.42
C LYS A 261 -3.84 -21.93 -7.60
N ALA A 262 -4.53 -23.06 -7.53
CA ALA A 262 -4.58 -24.04 -8.62
C ALA A 262 -5.15 -23.41 -9.90
N CYS A 263 -6.26 -22.65 -9.80
CA CYS A 263 -6.81 -21.87 -10.90
C CYS A 263 -5.82 -20.84 -11.45
N GLY A 264 -5.04 -20.20 -10.58
CA GLY A 264 -4.02 -19.22 -10.96
C GLY A 264 -2.84 -19.82 -11.72
N TYR A 265 -2.42 -21.03 -11.35
CA TYR A 265 -1.31 -21.71 -12.01
C TYR A 265 -1.71 -22.30 -13.38
N ASN A 266 -2.82 -23.01 -13.45
CA ASN A 266 -3.30 -23.60 -14.69
C ASN A 266 -4.82 -23.84 -14.63
N LYS A 267 -5.56 -22.98 -15.32
CA LYS A 267 -7.03 -23.03 -15.38
C LYS A 267 -7.56 -24.36 -15.90
N ASN A 268 -6.93 -24.89 -16.95
CA ASN A 268 -7.37 -26.15 -17.56
C ASN A 268 -7.17 -27.34 -16.60
N ALA A 269 -6.01 -27.42 -15.97
CA ALA A 269 -5.73 -28.47 -14.98
C ALA A 269 -6.69 -28.38 -13.77
N ALA A 270 -6.96 -27.15 -13.28
CA ALA A 270 -7.93 -26.94 -12.21
C ALA A 270 -9.34 -27.41 -12.58
N ARG A 271 -9.77 -27.13 -13.82
CA ARG A 271 -11.05 -27.57 -14.34
C ARG A 271 -11.15 -29.09 -14.42
N TYR A 272 -10.11 -29.80 -14.89
CA TYR A 272 -10.06 -31.27 -14.89
C TYR A 272 -10.09 -31.84 -13.45
N ALA A 273 -9.59 -31.12 -12.47
CA ALA A 273 -9.69 -31.49 -11.06
C ALA A 273 -11.05 -31.14 -10.41
N GLY A 274 -12.05 -30.70 -11.20
CA GLY A 274 -13.39 -30.37 -10.73
C GLY A 274 -13.52 -28.98 -10.09
N ILE A 275 -12.49 -28.12 -10.15
CA ILE A 275 -12.53 -26.77 -9.59
C ILE A 275 -13.24 -25.82 -10.57
N ASN A 276 -14.20 -25.04 -10.08
CA ASN A 276 -14.93 -24.07 -10.89
C ASN A 276 -14.09 -22.80 -11.10
N GLU A 277 -13.42 -22.70 -12.25
CA GLU A 277 -12.53 -21.58 -12.60
C GLU A 277 -13.25 -20.22 -12.59
N LYS A 278 -14.51 -20.15 -13.10
CA LYS A 278 -15.27 -18.90 -13.17
C LYS A 278 -15.56 -18.36 -11.76
N ARG A 279 -15.96 -19.24 -10.86
CA ARG A 279 -16.19 -18.89 -9.45
C ARG A 279 -14.90 -18.40 -8.80
N CYS A 280 -13.78 -19.06 -9.05
CA CYS A 280 -12.48 -18.66 -8.51
C CYS A 280 -12.08 -17.26 -8.98
N ILE A 281 -12.26 -16.94 -10.28
CA ILE A 281 -11.94 -15.62 -10.85
C ILE A 281 -12.80 -14.53 -10.21
N VAL A 282 -14.13 -14.72 -10.16
CA VAL A 282 -15.03 -13.71 -9.57
C VAL A 282 -14.73 -13.51 -8.09
N LEU A 283 -14.62 -14.57 -7.30
CA LEU A 283 -14.34 -14.49 -5.87
C LEU A 283 -12.99 -13.87 -5.59
N SER A 284 -11.98 -14.15 -6.41
CA SER A 284 -10.65 -13.54 -6.26
C SER A 284 -10.73 -12.01 -6.35
N MET A 285 -11.38 -11.49 -7.39
CA MET A 285 -11.52 -10.05 -7.58
C MET A 285 -12.46 -9.41 -6.55
N THR A 286 -13.50 -10.13 -6.11
CA THR A 286 -14.42 -9.69 -5.05
C THR A 286 -13.69 -9.54 -3.72
N ILE A 287 -12.90 -10.53 -3.31
CA ILE A 287 -12.12 -10.50 -2.07
C ILE A 287 -11.04 -9.40 -2.15
N ALA A 288 -10.35 -9.30 -3.30
CA ALA A 288 -9.38 -8.24 -3.53
C ALA A 288 -10.05 -6.86 -3.40
N GLY A 289 -11.23 -6.67 -3.98
CA GLY A 289 -12.01 -5.45 -3.85
C GLY A 289 -12.45 -5.15 -2.42
N ALA A 290 -12.89 -6.15 -1.67
CA ALA A 290 -13.23 -6.02 -0.26
C ALA A 290 -12.05 -5.51 0.58
N LEU A 291 -10.86 -6.06 0.35
CA LEU A 291 -9.64 -5.64 1.04
C LEU A 291 -9.26 -4.19 0.69
N ALA A 292 -9.34 -3.81 -0.58
CA ALA A 292 -9.07 -2.42 -1.01
C ALA A 292 -10.09 -1.44 -0.41
N GLY A 293 -11.38 -1.80 -0.42
CA GLY A 293 -12.45 -1.00 0.20
C GLY A 293 -12.24 -0.84 1.70
N LEU A 294 -11.95 -1.93 2.42
CA LEU A 294 -11.58 -1.86 3.85
C LEU A 294 -10.42 -0.90 4.10
N GLY A 295 -9.39 -0.92 3.24
CA GLY A 295 -8.29 0.03 3.35
C GLY A 295 -8.75 1.48 3.32
N ALA A 296 -9.70 1.80 2.45
CA ALA A 296 -10.32 3.13 2.40
C ALA A 296 -11.11 3.45 3.68
N GLY A 297 -11.90 2.50 4.17
CA GLY A 297 -12.61 2.64 5.45
C GLY A 297 -11.66 2.94 6.60
N LEU A 298 -10.56 2.19 6.73
CA LEU A 298 -9.56 2.42 7.76
C LEU A 298 -8.93 3.80 7.68
N PHE A 299 -8.72 4.33 6.48
CA PHE A 299 -8.13 5.65 6.29
C PHE A 299 -9.10 6.79 6.60
N PHE A 300 -10.30 6.79 5.98
CA PHE A 300 -11.24 7.91 6.12
C PHE A 300 -11.92 7.92 7.50
N LEU A 301 -12.24 6.76 8.08
CA LEU A 301 -12.83 6.70 9.42
C LEU A 301 -11.82 7.01 10.55
N SER A 302 -10.55 7.20 10.24
CA SER A 302 -9.60 7.78 11.18
C SER A 302 -9.85 9.25 11.48
N GLY A 303 -10.62 9.93 10.61
CA GLY A 303 -10.92 11.37 10.71
C GLY A 303 -9.75 12.29 10.39
N SER A 304 -8.67 11.76 9.81
CA SER A 304 -7.46 12.53 9.49
C SER A 304 -7.53 13.23 8.14
N LYS A 305 -8.43 12.82 7.25
CA LYS A 305 -8.61 13.43 5.92
C LYS A 305 -10.06 13.34 5.48
N GLU A 306 -10.53 14.42 4.85
CA GLU A 306 -11.81 14.49 4.17
C GLU A 306 -11.64 14.16 2.67
N TRP A 307 -12.74 13.75 2.00
CA TRP A 307 -12.76 13.60 0.56
C TRP A 307 -13.02 14.95 -0.12
N GLU A 308 -12.28 15.25 -1.18
CA GLU A 308 -12.31 16.51 -1.92
C GLU A 308 -12.83 16.28 -3.34
N PRO A 309 -14.15 16.25 -3.59
CA PRO A 309 -14.71 15.84 -4.88
C PRO A 309 -14.36 16.76 -6.05
N LEU A 310 -14.11 18.04 -5.79
CA LEU A 310 -13.78 19.02 -6.83
C LEU A 310 -12.29 19.02 -7.21
N VAL A 311 -11.42 18.60 -6.29
CA VAL A 311 -9.96 18.56 -6.47
C VAL A 311 -9.48 17.17 -6.85
N SER A 312 -10.23 16.13 -6.51
CA SER A 312 -9.87 14.73 -6.80
C SER A 312 -10.03 14.39 -8.29
N THR A 313 -9.17 15.00 -9.12
CA THR A 313 -9.08 14.71 -10.56
C THR A 313 -8.16 13.54 -10.88
N ALA A 314 -7.43 13.05 -9.89
CA ALA A 314 -6.54 11.90 -9.98
C ALA A 314 -7.01 10.76 -9.06
N LEU A 315 -6.76 9.53 -9.48
CA LEU A 315 -7.06 8.34 -8.68
C LEU A 315 -6.23 8.33 -7.40
N PRO A 316 -6.78 7.83 -6.27
CA PRO A 316 -6.07 7.77 -4.99
C PRO A 316 -4.76 6.99 -5.10
N ALA A 317 -3.65 7.66 -4.79
CA ALA A 317 -2.31 7.04 -4.82
C ALA A 317 -2.21 5.80 -3.92
N THR A 318 -2.94 5.77 -2.79
CA THR A 318 -2.97 4.62 -1.87
C THR A 318 -3.40 3.32 -2.57
N GLY A 319 -4.34 3.39 -3.52
CA GLY A 319 -4.77 2.22 -4.29
C GLY A 319 -3.65 1.67 -5.18
N PHE A 320 -2.89 2.54 -5.85
CA PHE A 320 -1.75 2.15 -6.67
C PHE A 320 -0.53 1.74 -5.84
N ASN A 321 -0.28 2.41 -4.73
CA ASN A 321 0.80 2.05 -3.80
C ASN A 321 0.62 0.64 -3.23
N GLY A 322 -0.61 0.11 -3.21
CA GLY A 322 -0.88 -1.29 -2.91
C GLY A 322 -0.18 -2.27 -3.87
N ILE A 323 -0.06 -1.92 -5.17
CA ILE A 323 0.70 -2.73 -6.15
C ILE A 323 2.17 -2.81 -5.71
N SER A 324 2.69 -1.69 -5.30
CA SER A 324 4.06 -1.51 -4.81
C SER A 324 4.34 -2.36 -3.58
N VAL A 325 3.44 -2.29 -2.61
CA VAL A 325 3.48 -3.11 -1.39
C VAL A 325 3.48 -4.60 -1.73
N ALA A 326 2.59 -5.03 -2.62
CA ALA A 326 2.47 -6.43 -3.02
C ALA A 326 3.72 -6.95 -3.74
N LEU A 327 4.29 -6.15 -4.65
CA LEU A 327 5.51 -6.52 -5.40
C LEU A 327 6.72 -6.60 -4.47
N LEU A 328 6.93 -5.60 -3.60
CA LEU A 328 8.01 -5.58 -2.62
C LEU A 328 7.91 -6.77 -1.65
N ALA A 329 6.67 -7.14 -1.26
CA ALA A 329 6.39 -8.31 -0.44
C ALA A 329 6.49 -9.65 -1.18
N SER A 330 6.77 -9.66 -2.50
CA SER A 330 6.68 -10.86 -3.35
C SER A 330 5.31 -11.55 -3.21
N SER A 331 4.26 -10.77 -3.09
CA SER A 331 2.86 -11.18 -2.87
C SER A 331 2.66 -12.09 -1.64
N ASN A 332 3.51 -11.96 -0.61
CA ASN A 332 3.34 -12.64 0.66
C ASN A 332 2.49 -11.75 1.59
N PRO A 333 1.35 -12.22 2.13
CA PRO A 333 0.50 -11.40 2.99
C PRO A 333 1.20 -10.86 4.24
N ILE A 334 2.05 -11.66 4.89
CA ILE A 334 2.84 -11.20 6.05
C ILE A 334 3.91 -10.18 5.59
N GLY A 335 4.51 -10.41 4.41
CA GLY A 335 5.45 -9.47 3.81
C GLY A 335 4.83 -8.10 3.52
N CYS A 336 3.53 -8.04 3.21
CA CYS A 336 2.81 -6.78 2.96
C CYS A 336 2.83 -5.85 4.18
N ILE A 337 2.89 -6.38 5.41
CA ILE A 337 2.98 -5.56 6.63
C ILE A 337 4.28 -4.75 6.61
N PHE A 338 5.41 -5.41 6.38
CA PHE A 338 6.73 -4.77 6.36
C PHE A 338 6.90 -3.85 5.16
N SER A 339 6.42 -4.27 3.98
CA SER A 339 6.48 -3.45 2.77
C SER A 339 5.64 -2.19 2.88
N ALA A 340 4.44 -2.27 3.46
CA ALA A 340 3.58 -1.12 3.69
C ALA A 340 4.16 -0.15 4.71
N ALA A 341 4.74 -0.67 5.81
CA ALA A 341 5.44 0.16 6.79
C ALA A 341 6.62 0.90 6.13
N PHE A 342 7.39 0.21 5.28
CA PHE A 342 8.52 0.80 4.57
C PHE A 342 8.07 1.91 3.60
N ILE A 343 7.02 1.67 2.79
CA ILE A 343 6.50 2.68 1.86
C ILE A 343 5.89 3.85 2.64
N SER A 344 5.16 3.59 3.72
CA SER A 344 4.66 4.64 4.60
C SER A 344 5.80 5.49 5.19
N HIS A 345 6.90 4.84 5.60
CA HIS A 345 8.09 5.50 6.10
C HIS A 345 8.70 6.49 5.09
N ILE A 346 8.87 6.07 3.84
CA ILE A 346 9.37 6.94 2.77
C ILE A 346 8.40 8.09 2.50
N THR A 347 7.10 7.80 2.39
CA THR A 347 6.08 8.81 2.07
C THR A 347 5.97 9.87 3.17
N VAL A 348 5.96 9.46 4.44
CA VAL A 348 5.93 10.38 5.57
C VAL A 348 7.22 11.19 5.65
N GLY A 349 8.38 10.55 5.47
CA GLY A 349 9.67 11.23 5.41
C GLY A 349 9.74 12.26 4.28
N GLY A 350 9.19 11.92 3.11
CA GLY A 350 9.08 12.84 1.98
C GLY A 350 8.27 14.09 2.29
N GLY A 351 7.21 13.97 3.09
CA GLY A 351 6.43 15.13 3.55
C GLY A 351 7.20 16.11 4.47
N PHE A 352 8.35 15.70 5.01
CA PHE A 352 9.23 16.55 5.83
C PHE A 352 10.42 17.16 5.06
N MET A 353 10.53 16.88 3.76
CA MET A 353 11.51 17.57 2.93
C MET A 353 11.25 19.08 2.87
N THR A 354 12.28 19.85 2.56
CA THR A 354 12.13 21.31 2.42
C THR A 354 11.43 21.60 1.09
N ALA A 355 10.14 21.91 1.13
CA ALA A 355 9.28 22.09 -0.05
C ALA A 355 9.80 23.12 -1.07
N LYS A 356 10.59 24.12 -0.64
CA LYS A 356 11.21 25.11 -1.54
C LYS A 356 12.25 24.49 -2.48
N LEU A 357 12.97 23.45 -2.04
CA LEU A 357 14.03 22.80 -2.81
C LEU A 357 13.60 21.44 -3.34
N PHE A 358 12.81 20.73 -2.57
CA PHE A 358 12.40 19.35 -2.84
C PHE A 358 10.88 19.21 -2.61
N PRO A 359 10.06 19.33 -3.67
CA PRO A 359 8.61 19.10 -3.58
C PRO A 359 8.30 17.69 -3.08
N SER A 360 7.18 17.52 -2.38
CA SER A 360 6.77 16.22 -1.78
C SER A 360 6.63 15.10 -2.81
N GLU A 361 6.31 15.44 -4.06
CA GLU A 361 6.17 14.52 -5.21
C GLU A 361 7.46 13.78 -5.52
N VAL A 362 8.62 14.32 -5.10
CA VAL A 362 9.92 13.64 -5.28
C VAL A 362 9.98 12.36 -4.43
N SER A 363 9.31 12.31 -3.29
CA SER A 363 9.22 11.08 -2.50
C SER A 363 8.47 9.97 -3.23
N ASP A 364 7.45 10.34 -4.02
CA ASP A 364 6.70 9.39 -4.83
C ASP A 364 7.56 8.87 -5.99
N ILE A 365 8.41 9.72 -6.58
CA ILE A 365 9.39 9.29 -7.59
C ILE A 365 10.39 8.30 -6.97
N ILE A 366 10.92 8.59 -5.79
CA ILE A 366 11.87 7.70 -5.10
C ILE A 366 11.21 6.36 -4.77
N SER A 367 9.99 6.40 -4.23
CA SER A 367 9.19 5.19 -3.99
C SER A 367 8.98 4.41 -5.28
N GLY A 368 8.62 5.06 -6.38
CA GLY A 368 8.44 4.46 -7.70
C GLY A 368 9.71 3.78 -8.22
N VAL A 369 10.88 4.41 -8.05
CA VAL A 369 12.18 3.82 -8.42
C VAL A 369 12.50 2.58 -7.58
N VAL A 370 12.29 2.66 -6.26
CA VAL A 370 12.48 1.51 -5.36
C VAL A 370 11.61 0.33 -5.81
N ILE A 371 10.34 0.58 -6.12
CA ILE A 371 9.39 -0.42 -6.57
C ILE A 371 9.80 -1.03 -7.91
N TYR A 372 10.17 -0.18 -8.87
CA TYR A 372 10.65 -0.63 -10.17
C TYR A 372 11.84 -1.58 -10.04
N LEU A 373 12.82 -1.23 -9.21
CA LEU A 373 13.96 -2.10 -8.94
C LEU A 373 13.56 -3.39 -8.20
N CYS A 374 12.55 -3.33 -7.31
CA CYS A 374 12.03 -4.51 -6.64
C CYS A 374 11.33 -5.51 -7.59
N ALA A 375 10.80 -5.06 -8.73
CA ALA A 375 10.30 -5.95 -9.77
C ALA A 375 11.40 -6.87 -10.33
N PHE A 376 12.64 -6.42 -10.31
CA PHE A 376 13.82 -7.22 -10.69
C PHE A 376 14.42 -8.07 -9.55
N SER A 377 13.79 -8.10 -8.39
CA SER A 377 14.30 -8.84 -7.21
C SER A 377 14.54 -10.32 -7.48
N LEU A 378 13.75 -10.94 -8.37
CA LEU A 378 13.94 -12.33 -8.80
C LEU A 378 15.27 -12.54 -9.55
N LEU A 379 15.72 -11.58 -10.35
CA LEU A 379 17.01 -11.62 -11.02
C LEU A 379 18.16 -11.51 -10.02
N PHE A 380 18.06 -10.58 -9.08
CA PHE A 380 19.04 -10.43 -7.99
C PHE A 380 19.07 -11.68 -7.11
N LYS A 381 17.90 -12.29 -6.80
CA LYS A 381 17.83 -13.53 -6.04
C LYS A 381 18.62 -14.66 -6.67
N SER A 382 18.54 -14.82 -7.99
CA SER A 382 19.29 -15.87 -8.71
C SER A 382 20.80 -15.68 -8.59
N SER A 383 21.27 -14.43 -8.68
CA SER A 383 22.67 -14.04 -8.56
C SER A 383 23.18 -14.23 -7.10
N ILE A 384 22.38 -13.83 -6.13
CA ILE A 384 22.69 -13.98 -4.71
C ILE A 384 22.76 -15.47 -4.33
N LEU A 385 21.83 -16.30 -4.80
CA LEU A 385 21.90 -17.75 -4.57
C LEU A 385 23.17 -18.39 -5.14
N LYS A 386 23.64 -17.92 -6.30
CA LYS A 386 24.93 -18.37 -6.88
C LYS A 386 26.12 -17.99 -5.99
N LEU A 387 26.10 -16.79 -5.39
CA LEU A 387 27.14 -16.34 -4.46
C LEU A 387 27.15 -17.17 -3.18
N PHE A 388 25.99 -17.44 -2.58
CA PHE A 388 25.87 -18.29 -1.38
C PHE A 388 26.40 -19.72 -1.65
N ARG A 389 26.03 -20.32 -2.79
CA ARG A 389 26.52 -21.66 -3.18
C ARG A 389 28.03 -21.69 -3.43
N ARG A 390 28.63 -20.61 -3.95
CA ARG A 390 30.09 -20.48 -4.11
C ARG A 390 30.79 -20.37 -2.75
N GLY A 391 30.19 -19.66 -1.79
CA GLY A 391 30.72 -19.54 -0.42
C GLY A 391 30.74 -20.88 0.33
N GLU A 392 29.67 -21.68 0.20
CA GLU A 392 29.60 -23.03 0.81
C GLU A 392 30.61 -23.99 0.19
N LYS A 393 30.83 -23.97 -1.13
CA LYS A 393 31.84 -24.79 -1.79
C LYS A 393 33.28 -24.44 -1.36
N ARG A 394 33.55 -23.14 -1.09
CA ARG A 394 34.88 -22.72 -0.57
C ARG A 394 35.11 -23.13 0.89
N LYS A 395 34.07 -23.12 1.71
CA LYS A 395 34.19 -23.61 3.13
C LYS A 395 34.32 -25.10 3.22
N GLY A 396 33.70 -25.91 2.35
CA GLY A 396 33.85 -27.34 2.29
C GLY A 396 35.13 -27.82 1.60
N ALA A 397 35.88 -26.94 0.93
CA ALA A 397 37.18 -27.26 0.35
C ALA A 397 38.37 -26.95 1.31
N ASN A 398 38.10 -26.20 2.39
CA ASN A 398 39.08 -25.82 3.40
C ASN A 398 38.87 -26.55 4.74
N SER A 399 37.92 -27.49 4.82
CA SER A 399 37.73 -28.48 5.91
C SER A 399 38.05 -29.88 5.38
#